data_ed81311203075a0a45f7eb7a2132d500
#
_entry.id   ed81311203075a0a45f7eb7a2132d500
#
_cell.length_a   1.000
_cell.length_b   1.000
_cell.length_c   1.000
_cell.angle_alpha   90.00
_cell.angle_beta   90.00
_cell.angle_gamma   90.00
#
_symmetry.space_group_name_H-M   'P 1'
#
loop_
_entity.id
_entity.type
_entity.pdbx_description
1 polymer ?
#
loop_
_entity_poly.entity_id
_entity_poly.type
_entity_poly.pdbx_seq_one_letter_code
_entity_poly.pdbx_strand_id
1 'polypeptide(L)'
;MAVHKEMSGEYRAAISTYKGSLKRFFQGIAMQLGCPTHDDNDKAMTVDALKEEILVNSGEHTLLIFPEAKRLTTSVRYWLEDMISAGVRVVCFAVANPGRDIFLDMLEIELELPSDAYIRLVMAAEAQRVGLQIDKSRLAELQPLAGRNPMLARKIIKNEALGLKQDKPEHTQYVVIMPIILALLMSFGIVRFIGMGTGNKALYIFGGVSLVTGMTLKQLGSIKGARKRLGQ
;
A
#
# COMPACT_ATOMS: atom_id res chain seq x y z
N MET A 1 0.64 15.41 -2.17
CA MET A 1 0.72 16.86 -2.40
C MET A 1 2.14 17.38 -2.60
N ALA A 2 3.16 16.98 -1.80
CA ALA A 2 4.54 17.44 -2.03
C ALA A 2 5.06 17.10 -3.44
N VAL A 3 4.96 15.85 -3.87
CA VAL A 3 5.39 15.39 -5.20
C VAL A 3 4.71 16.16 -6.34
N HIS A 4 3.41 16.43 -6.23
CA HIS A 4 2.69 17.23 -7.23
C HIS A 4 3.25 18.64 -7.36
N LYS A 5 3.60 19.28 -6.25
CA LYS A 5 4.14 20.65 -6.23
C LYS A 5 5.56 20.70 -6.81
N GLU A 6 6.36 19.67 -6.57
CA GLU A 6 7.74 19.59 -7.02
C GLU A 6 7.83 19.31 -8.52
N MET A 7 6.92 18.47 -9.05
CA MET A 7 6.88 18.08 -10.47
C MET A 7 6.10 19.04 -11.37
N SER A 8 5.29 19.95 -10.81
CA SER A 8 4.46 20.88 -11.60
C SER A 8 5.24 21.95 -12.36
N GLY A 9 6.56 22.07 -12.14
CA GLY A 9 7.44 22.93 -12.94
C GLY A 9 7.92 22.28 -14.26
N GLU A 10 7.92 20.96 -14.32
CA GLU A 10 8.42 20.18 -15.46
C GLU A 10 7.30 19.46 -16.22
N TYR A 11 6.22 19.13 -15.52
CA TYR A 11 5.08 18.39 -16.06
C TYR A 11 3.76 19.09 -15.80
N ARG A 12 2.82 18.94 -16.73
CA ARG A 12 1.40 19.20 -16.48
C ARG A 12 0.86 18.07 -15.63
N ALA A 13 0.71 18.29 -14.33
CA ALA A 13 0.41 17.23 -13.39
C ALA A 13 -1.03 17.29 -12.87
N ALA A 14 -1.70 16.13 -12.82
CA ALA A 14 -3.00 15.97 -12.18
C ALA A 14 -2.97 14.88 -11.13
N ILE A 15 -3.54 15.17 -9.95
CA ILE A 15 -3.70 14.20 -8.87
C ILE A 15 -5.20 13.93 -8.65
N SER A 16 -5.60 12.67 -8.68
CA SER A 16 -7.00 12.31 -8.51
C SER A 16 -7.18 11.01 -7.73
N THR A 17 -8.25 10.97 -6.95
CA THR A 17 -8.69 9.77 -6.23
C THR A 17 -10.13 9.46 -6.62
N TYR A 18 -10.40 8.23 -7.06
CA TYR A 18 -11.75 7.82 -7.38
C TYR A 18 -12.61 7.70 -6.11
N LYS A 19 -13.74 8.45 -6.08
CA LYS A 19 -14.68 8.54 -4.95
C LYS A 19 -16.11 8.12 -5.33
N GLY A 20 -16.26 7.20 -6.30
CA GLY A 20 -17.55 6.65 -6.69
C GLY A 20 -18.24 7.34 -7.88
N SER A 21 -17.75 8.49 -8.35
CA SER A 21 -18.30 9.19 -9.51
C SER A 21 -17.25 9.37 -10.62
N LEU A 22 -17.43 8.69 -11.74
CA LEU A 22 -16.55 8.82 -12.92
C LEU A 22 -16.56 10.26 -13.45
N LYS A 23 -17.73 10.90 -13.55
CA LYS A 23 -17.84 12.26 -14.06
C LYS A 23 -17.00 13.24 -13.24
N ARG A 24 -17.13 13.23 -11.91
CA ARG A 24 -16.33 14.10 -11.02
C ARG A 24 -14.84 13.76 -11.07
N PHE A 25 -14.52 12.49 -11.22
CA PHE A 25 -13.15 12.03 -11.33
C PHE A 25 -12.46 12.61 -12.57
N PHE A 26 -13.06 12.46 -13.76
CA PHE A 26 -12.51 12.97 -15.01
C PHE A 26 -12.58 14.50 -15.10
N GLN A 27 -13.65 15.14 -14.63
CA GLN A 27 -13.71 16.60 -14.53
C GLN A 27 -12.56 17.16 -13.68
N GLY A 28 -12.27 16.52 -12.53
CA GLY A 28 -11.17 16.94 -11.66
C GLY A 28 -9.79 16.80 -12.31
N ILE A 29 -9.58 15.81 -13.17
CA ILE A 29 -8.35 15.65 -13.96
C ILE A 29 -8.30 16.72 -15.06
N ALA A 30 -9.37 16.87 -15.84
CA ALA A 30 -9.46 17.84 -16.93
C ALA A 30 -9.16 19.26 -16.43
N MET A 31 -9.79 19.69 -15.34
CA MET A 31 -9.55 21.01 -14.74
C MET A 31 -8.09 21.23 -14.33
N GLN A 32 -7.43 20.22 -13.74
CA GLN A 32 -6.02 20.32 -13.33
C GLN A 32 -5.07 20.37 -14.52
N LEU A 33 -5.43 19.72 -15.63
CA LEU A 33 -4.67 19.74 -16.89
C LEU A 33 -5.02 20.93 -17.78
N GLY A 34 -5.98 21.78 -17.39
CA GLY A 34 -6.44 22.90 -18.19
C GLY A 34 -7.22 22.49 -19.44
N CYS A 35 -7.82 21.29 -19.42
CA CYS A 35 -8.71 20.83 -20.48
C CYS A 35 -10.14 21.37 -20.28
N PRO A 36 -10.91 21.64 -21.34
CA PRO A 36 -12.31 22.02 -21.23
C PRO A 36 -13.16 20.94 -20.55
N THR A 37 -14.15 21.38 -19.79
CA THR A 37 -15.11 20.49 -19.11
C THR A 37 -16.54 20.69 -19.60
N HIS A 38 -16.73 21.69 -20.48
CA HIS A 38 -17.98 22.02 -21.12
C HIS A 38 -17.78 22.03 -22.63
N ASP A 39 -18.83 21.73 -23.39
CA ASP A 39 -18.86 21.80 -24.84
C ASP A 39 -19.09 23.25 -25.33
N ASP A 40 -19.09 23.45 -26.64
CA ASP A 40 -19.28 24.77 -27.26
C ASP A 40 -20.65 25.43 -26.93
N ASN A 41 -21.59 24.66 -26.39
CA ASN A 41 -22.90 25.11 -25.94
C ASN A 41 -23.01 25.34 -24.45
N ASP A 42 -21.84 25.41 -23.73
CA ASP A 42 -21.72 25.55 -22.28
C ASP A 42 -22.41 24.40 -21.48
N LYS A 43 -22.59 23.26 -22.14
CA LYS A 43 -23.13 22.06 -21.49
C LYS A 43 -21.99 21.19 -20.98
N ALA A 44 -22.10 20.71 -19.73
CA ALA A 44 -21.11 19.84 -19.10
C ALA A 44 -20.89 18.54 -19.90
N MET A 45 -19.67 18.27 -20.32
CA MET A 45 -19.27 17.12 -21.12
C MET A 45 -19.63 15.79 -20.48
N THR A 46 -19.85 14.78 -21.30
CA THR A 46 -20.04 13.39 -20.85
C THR A 46 -18.73 12.80 -20.35
N VAL A 47 -18.80 11.65 -19.67
CA VAL A 47 -17.59 10.96 -19.20
C VAL A 47 -16.66 10.57 -20.35
N ASP A 48 -17.25 10.09 -21.45
CA ASP A 48 -16.46 9.64 -22.62
C ASP A 48 -15.85 10.82 -23.36
N ALA A 49 -16.58 11.93 -23.52
CA ALA A 49 -16.02 13.15 -24.07
C ALA A 49 -14.87 13.73 -23.22
N LEU A 50 -14.99 13.67 -21.89
CA LEU A 50 -13.90 14.08 -20.98
C LEU A 50 -12.66 13.19 -21.11
N LYS A 51 -12.84 11.86 -21.25
CA LYS A 51 -11.73 10.92 -21.46
C LYS A 51 -10.98 11.23 -22.75
N GLU A 52 -11.72 11.46 -23.83
CA GLU A 52 -11.18 11.76 -25.14
C GLU A 52 -10.46 13.12 -25.13
N GLU A 53 -11.07 14.14 -24.55
CA GLU A 53 -10.48 15.47 -24.42
C GLU A 53 -9.17 15.45 -23.62
N ILE A 54 -9.14 14.70 -22.51
CA ILE A 54 -7.91 14.55 -21.72
C ILE A 54 -6.85 13.80 -22.54
N LEU A 55 -7.23 12.75 -23.28
CA LEU A 55 -6.30 11.94 -24.06
C LEU A 55 -5.66 12.79 -25.19
N VAL A 56 -6.46 13.52 -25.93
CA VAL A 56 -6.00 14.38 -27.04
C VAL A 56 -5.06 15.48 -26.55
N ASN A 57 -5.33 16.05 -25.38
CA ASN A 57 -4.52 17.14 -24.81
C ASN A 57 -3.37 16.67 -23.89
N SER A 58 -3.09 15.35 -23.83
CA SER A 58 -2.05 14.77 -22.98
C SER A 58 -0.94 14.12 -23.80
N GLY A 59 0.25 13.99 -23.21
CA GLY A 59 1.42 13.37 -23.85
C GLY A 59 2.59 13.25 -22.87
N GLU A 60 3.82 13.18 -23.37
CA GLU A 60 5.05 12.93 -22.61
C GLU A 60 5.30 13.89 -21.44
N HIS A 61 4.78 15.12 -21.51
CA HIS A 61 4.86 16.13 -20.46
C HIS A 61 3.65 16.11 -19.52
N THR A 62 2.81 15.08 -19.59
CA THR A 62 1.67 14.92 -18.68
C THR A 62 1.98 13.87 -17.62
N LEU A 63 1.68 14.20 -16.36
CA LEU A 63 1.86 13.30 -15.22
C LEU A 63 0.53 13.10 -14.48
N LEU A 64 0.05 11.87 -14.43
CA LEU A 64 -1.14 11.50 -13.66
C LEU A 64 -0.75 10.78 -12.37
N ILE A 65 -1.28 11.23 -11.24
CA ILE A 65 -0.97 10.68 -9.92
C ILE A 65 -2.25 10.15 -9.26
N PHE A 66 -2.25 8.85 -8.90
CA PHE A 66 -3.38 8.19 -8.26
C PHE A 66 -2.99 7.67 -6.87
N PRO A 67 -3.31 8.42 -5.78
CA PRO A 67 -2.95 8.06 -4.40
C PRO A 67 -3.57 6.77 -3.89
N GLU A 68 -4.72 6.34 -4.46
CA GLU A 68 -5.44 5.12 -4.06
C GLU A 68 -5.77 4.26 -5.30
N ALA A 69 -4.76 3.71 -5.94
CA ALA A 69 -4.91 2.96 -7.20
C ALA A 69 -5.84 1.75 -7.09
N LYS A 70 -5.95 1.12 -5.91
CA LYS A 70 -6.86 0.00 -5.66
C LYS A 70 -8.34 0.34 -5.86
N ARG A 71 -8.72 1.62 -5.82
CA ARG A 71 -10.10 2.09 -6.03
C ARG A 71 -10.44 2.34 -7.50
N LEU A 72 -9.45 2.34 -8.39
CA LEU A 72 -9.67 2.57 -9.82
C LEU A 72 -10.54 1.46 -10.41
N THR A 73 -11.64 1.87 -11.06
CA THR A 73 -12.55 0.94 -11.74
C THR A 73 -11.92 0.36 -12.99
N THR A 74 -12.46 -0.74 -13.51
CA THR A 74 -11.99 -1.36 -14.75
C THR A 74 -11.98 -0.37 -15.92
N SER A 75 -13.04 0.42 -16.08
CA SER A 75 -13.12 1.46 -17.12
C SER A 75 -12.02 2.52 -17.01
N VAL A 76 -11.63 2.90 -15.79
CA VAL A 76 -10.52 3.85 -15.60
C VAL A 76 -9.18 3.20 -15.94
N ARG A 77 -8.99 1.92 -15.60
CA ARG A 77 -7.75 1.20 -15.89
C ARG A 77 -7.52 1.04 -17.39
N TYR A 78 -8.54 0.67 -18.16
CA TYR A 78 -8.43 0.63 -19.63
C TYR A 78 -8.12 2.01 -20.22
N TRP A 79 -8.76 3.07 -19.73
CA TRP A 79 -8.41 4.42 -20.16
C TRP A 79 -6.96 4.79 -19.80
N LEU A 80 -6.42 4.28 -18.70
CA LEU A 80 -5.00 4.47 -18.35
C LEU A 80 -4.05 3.72 -19.28
N GLU A 81 -4.46 2.58 -19.84
CA GLU A 81 -3.69 1.89 -20.90
C GLU A 81 -3.54 2.77 -22.13
N ASP A 82 -4.65 3.42 -22.55
CA ASP A 82 -4.64 4.37 -23.66
C ASP A 82 -3.74 5.57 -23.35
N MET A 83 -3.82 6.14 -22.15
CA MET A 83 -2.99 7.27 -21.71
C MET A 83 -1.49 6.91 -21.70
N ILE A 84 -1.12 5.73 -21.20
CA ILE A 84 0.27 5.27 -21.20
C ILE A 84 0.76 5.05 -22.62
N SER A 85 -0.08 4.48 -23.50
CA SER A 85 0.23 4.29 -24.91
C SER A 85 0.43 5.63 -25.65
N ALA A 86 -0.22 6.70 -25.20
CA ALA A 86 -0.02 8.07 -25.67
C ALA A 86 1.22 8.77 -25.05
N GLY A 87 2.04 8.06 -24.26
CA GLY A 87 3.25 8.58 -23.64
C GLY A 87 3.04 9.31 -22.30
N VAL A 88 1.83 9.31 -21.75
CA VAL A 88 1.55 9.92 -20.44
C VAL A 88 2.19 9.15 -19.32
N ARG A 89 2.84 9.85 -18.39
CA ARG A 89 3.44 9.25 -17.20
C ARG A 89 2.39 9.06 -16.11
N VAL A 90 2.32 7.85 -15.58
CA VAL A 90 1.33 7.47 -14.56
C VAL A 90 2.02 6.97 -13.31
N VAL A 91 1.69 7.56 -12.16
CA VAL A 91 2.17 7.12 -10.84
C VAL A 91 0.99 6.67 -10.00
N CYS A 92 1.03 5.43 -9.57
CA CYS A 92 0.00 4.80 -8.75
C CYS A 92 0.53 4.46 -7.36
N PHE A 93 -0.17 4.90 -6.31
CA PHE A 93 0.13 4.48 -4.95
C PHE A 93 -0.89 3.43 -4.49
N ALA A 94 -0.39 2.34 -3.93
CA ALA A 94 -1.23 1.29 -3.35
C ALA A 94 -0.52 0.65 -2.16
N VAL A 95 -1.29 0.14 -1.19
CA VAL A 95 -0.75 -0.64 -0.05
C VAL A 95 -0.17 -1.97 -0.52
N ALA A 96 -0.73 -2.53 -1.59
CA ALA A 96 -0.24 -3.71 -2.27
C ALA A 96 -0.57 -3.59 -3.76
N ASN A 97 0.31 -4.12 -4.61
CA ASN A 97 0.04 -4.17 -6.05
C ASN A 97 -1.28 -4.92 -6.30
N PRO A 98 -2.25 -4.34 -6.99
CA PRO A 98 -3.49 -5.03 -7.34
C PRO A 98 -3.30 -6.31 -8.15
N GLY A 99 -2.13 -6.49 -8.80
CA GLY A 99 -1.71 -7.70 -9.51
C GLY A 99 -2.61 -8.08 -10.68
N ARG A 100 -3.15 -7.09 -11.40
CA ARG A 100 -4.06 -7.29 -12.54
C ARG A 100 -3.99 -6.12 -13.51
N ASP A 101 -4.34 -6.39 -14.77
CA ASP A 101 -4.44 -5.42 -15.86
C ASP A 101 -3.14 -4.57 -15.95
N ILE A 102 -3.27 -3.29 -16.21
CA ILE A 102 -2.19 -2.30 -16.31
C ILE A 102 -1.14 -2.37 -15.18
N PHE A 103 -1.53 -2.77 -13.96
CA PHE A 103 -0.59 -2.83 -12.83
C PHE A 103 0.45 -3.94 -12.94
N LEU A 104 0.26 -4.92 -13.84
CA LEU A 104 1.26 -5.96 -14.11
C LEU A 104 2.42 -5.43 -14.95
N ASP A 105 2.13 -4.44 -15.82
CA ASP A 105 3.12 -3.85 -16.73
C ASP A 105 3.82 -2.64 -16.12
N MET A 106 3.31 -2.09 -15.01
CA MET A 106 3.91 -0.97 -14.31
C MET A 106 5.14 -1.40 -13.49
N LEU A 107 6.18 -0.58 -13.50
CA LEU A 107 7.33 -0.74 -12.60
C LEU A 107 6.86 -0.64 -11.14
N GLU A 108 7.09 -1.68 -10.36
CA GLU A 108 6.78 -1.71 -8.93
C GLU A 108 7.99 -1.23 -8.12
N ILE A 109 7.78 -0.16 -7.35
CA ILE A 109 8.77 0.38 -6.42
C ILE A 109 8.21 0.17 -5.01
N GLU A 110 8.82 -0.74 -4.25
CA GLU A 110 8.48 -0.96 -2.86
C GLU A 110 9.14 0.11 -1.99
N LEU A 111 8.30 0.83 -1.21
CA LEU A 111 8.79 1.85 -0.29
C LEU A 111 9.22 1.19 1.02
N GLU A 112 10.43 1.48 1.45
CA GLU A 112 10.91 1.07 2.76
C GLU A 112 10.12 1.77 3.88
N LEU A 113 9.99 1.05 4.99
CA LEU A 113 9.36 1.64 6.18
C LEU A 113 10.23 2.78 6.71
N PRO A 114 9.63 3.90 7.15
CA PRO A 114 10.36 5.01 7.73
C PRO A 114 11.23 4.58 8.91
N SER A 115 12.41 5.20 9.04
CA SER A 115 13.28 4.95 10.19
C SER A 115 12.66 5.46 11.49
N ASP A 116 13.07 4.88 12.62
CA ASP A 116 12.63 5.33 13.94
C ASP A 116 13.00 6.78 14.24
N ALA A 117 14.13 7.26 13.69
CA ALA A 117 14.53 8.65 13.77
C ALA A 117 13.55 9.57 13.04
N TYR A 118 13.11 9.16 11.84
CA TYR A 118 12.11 9.91 11.09
C TYR A 118 10.75 9.94 11.80
N ILE A 119 10.33 8.83 12.40
CA ILE A 119 9.09 8.78 13.20
C ILE A 119 9.15 9.76 14.37
N ARG A 120 10.28 9.84 15.09
CA ARG A 120 10.47 10.82 16.16
C ARG A 120 10.42 12.26 15.65
N LEU A 121 10.97 12.55 14.48
CA LEU A 121 10.85 13.87 13.84
C LEU A 121 9.39 14.23 13.54
N VAL A 122 8.62 13.28 12.99
CA VAL A 122 7.18 13.48 12.75
C VAL A 122 6.42 13.73 14.05
N MET A 123 6.74 13.01 15.13
CA MET A 123 6.13 13.22 16.45
C MET A 123 6.48 14.59 17.02
N ALA A 124 7.75 15.00 16.94
CA ALA A 124 8.20 16.30 17.43
C ALA A 124 7.53 17.46 16.66
N ALA A 125 7.46 17.35 15.32
CA ALA A 125 6.78 18.34 14.49
C ALA A 125 5.29 18.43 14.80
N GLU A 126 4.62 17.30 15.06
CA GLU A 126 3.22 17.31 15.45
C GLU A 126 3.02 17.89 16.86
N ALA A 127 3.93 17.61 17.81
CA ALA A 127 3.90 18.20 19.16
C ALA A 127 3.97 19.73 19.09
N GLN A 128 4.89 20.28 18.31
CA GLN A 128 4.96 21.73 18.06
C GLN A 128 3.67 22.28 17.45
N ARG A 129 3.08 21.55 16.47
CA ARG A 129 1.84 21.97 15.81
C ARG A 129 0.64 22.05 16.75
N VAL A 130 0.56 21.15 17.73
CA VAL A 130 -0.54 21.11 18.73
C VAL A 130 -0.21 21.87 20.01
N GLY A 131 0.97 22.51 20.09
CA GLY A 131 1.40 23.29 21.28
C GLY A 131 1.78 22.42 22.48
N LEU A 132 2.08 21.13 22.28
CA LEU A 132 2.46 20.21 23.34
C LEU A 132 3.95 20.33 23.64
N GLN A 133 4.29 20.69 24.89
CA GLN A 133 5.65 20.61 25.40
C GLN A 133 5.96 19.16 25.78
N ILE A 134 6.83 18.51 25.03
CA ILE A 134 7.20 17.11 25.24
C ILE A 134 8.71 16.95 25.17
N ASP A 135 9.28 16.22 26.10
CA ASP A 135 10.71 15.96 26.12
C ASP A 135 11.10 14.74 25.23
N LYS A 136 12.40 14.59 25.02
CA LYS A 136 12.93 13.50 24.19
C LYS A 136 12.68 12.12 24.80
N SER A 137 12.65 12.03 26.14
CA SER A 137 12.39 10.77 26.84
C SER A 137 10.95 10.31 26.60
N ARG A 138 10.00 11.21 26.75
CA ARG A 138 8.58 10.91 26.50
C ARG A 138 8.31 10.57 25.04
N LEU A 139 8.97 11.24 24.09
CA LEU A 139 8.90 10.87 22.67
C LEU A 139 9.42 9.43 22.43
N ALA A 140 10.51 9.05 23.11
CA ALA A 140 11.05 7.71 22.98
C ALA A 140 10.13 6.62 23.59
N GLU A 141 9.41 6.93 24.66
CA GLU A 141 8.40 6.05 25.26
C GLU A 141 7.18 5.86 24.36
N LEU A 142 6.74 6.93 23.70
CA LEU A 142 5.56 6.91 22.82
C LEU A 142 5.85 6.32 21.45
N GLN A 143 7.08 6.37 20.95
CA GLN A 143 7.45 5.92 19.62
C GLN A 143 7.08 4.45 19.34
N PRO A 144 7.30 3.46 20.25
CA PRO A 144 6.90 2.07 20.00
C PRO A 144 5.41 1.90 19.73
N LEU A 145 4.55 2.76 20.28
CA LEU A 145 3.10 2.74 20.05
C LEU A 145 2.76 3.11 18.59
N ALA A 146 3.57 3.95 17.97
CA ALA A 146 3.42 4.34 16.57
C ALA A 146 3.99 3.30 15.60
N GLY A 147 4.90 2.44 16.06
CA GLY A 147 5.69 1.61 15.19
C GLY A 147 6.42 2.49 14.15
N ARG A 148 6.38 2.10 12.89
CA ARG A 148 6.94 2.87 11.76
C ARG A 148 5.87 3.57 10.92
N ASN A 149 4.72 3.89 11.52
CA ASN A 149 3.62 4.54 10.82
C ASN A 149 3.53 6.03 11.17
N PRO A 150 3.83 6.95 10.23
CA PRO A 150 3.78 8.40 10.48
C PRO A 150 2.38 8.93 10.85
N MET A 151 1.31 8.27 10.38
CA MET A 151 -0.06 8.67 10.73
C MET A 151 -0.39 8.32 12.18
N LEU A 152 0.02 7.13 12.64
CA LEU A 152 -0.12 6.74 14.05
C LEU A 152 0.75 7.63 14.94
N ALA A 153 1.96 7.98 14.53
CA ALA A 153 2.82 8.92 15.25
C ALA A 153 2.12 10.24 15.52
N ARG A 154 1.48 10.83 14.52
CA ARG A 154 0.68 12.06 14.70
C ARG A 154 -0.52 11.85 15.61
N LYS A 155 -1.24 10.73 15.47
CA LYS A 155 -2.40 10.41 16.32
C LYS A 155 -2.01 10.28 17.77
N ILE A 156 -0.90 9.62 18.07
CA ILE A 156 -0.40 9.44 19.45
C ILE A 156 -0.11 10.79 20.09
N ILE A 157 0.57 11.68 19.39
CA ILE A 157 0.87 13.02 19.91
C ILE A 157 -0.41 13.83 20.15
N LYS A 158 -1.41 13.73 19.28
CA LYS A 158 -2.72 14.36 19.52
C LYS A 158 -3.42 13.77 20.74
N ASN A 159 -3.39 12.46 20.92
CA ASN A 159 -3.96 11.80 22.07
C ASN A 159 -3.26 12.23 23.36
N GLU A 160 -1.92 12.31 23.34
CA GLU A 160 -1.13 12.83 24.48
C GLU A 160 -1.48 14.28 24.81
N ALA A 161 -1.64 15.14 23.80
CA ALA A 161 -2.05 16.54 24.00
C ALA A 161 -3.46 16.66 24.60
N LEU A 162 -4.32 15.68 24.36
CA LEU A 162 -5.68 15.59 24.93
C LEU A 162 -5.71 14.88 26.30
N GLY A 163 -4.55 14.44 26.83
CA GLY A 163 -4.48 13.66 28.08
C GLY A 163 -5.05 12.24 27.99
N LEU A 164 -5.22 11.73 26.76
CA LEU A 164 -5.73 10.37 26.54
C LEU A 164 -4.59 9.36 26.67
N LYS A 165 -4.65 8.50 27.68
CA LYS A 165 -3.66 7.43 27.85
C LYS A 165 -3.85 6.36 26.76
N GLN A 166 -2.75 6.05 26.08
CA GLN A 166 -2.70 5.00 25.07
C GLN A 166 -1.70 3.93 25.52
N ASP A 167 -2.22 2.88 26.14
CA ASP A 167 -1.39 1.81 26.74
C ASP A 167 -1.10 0.67 25.73
N LYS A 168 -1.79 0.63 24.60
CA LYS A 168 -1.64 -0.43 23.60
C LYS A 168 -1.34 0.15 22.22
N PRO A 169 -0.38 -0.45 21.47
CA PRO A 169 -0.13 -0.05 20.10
C PRO A 169 -1.36 -0.36 19.22
N GLU A 170 -1.84 0.63 18.46
CA GLU A 170 -2.93 0.46 17.48
C GLU A 170 -2.47 -0.16 16.17
N HIS A 171 -1.16 -0.32 15.98
CA HIS A 171 -0.64 -0.98 14.79
C HIS A 171 -0.68 -2.50 14.99
N THR A 172 -1.19 -3.19 14.00
CA THR A 172 -1.07 -4.65 13.90
C THR A 172 0.41 -4.99 13.66
N GLN A 173 1.08 -5.53 14.66
CA GLN A 173 2.36 -6.20 14.44
C GLN A 173 2.06 -7.51 13.70
N TYR A 174 2.35 -7.53 12.40
CA TYR A 174 2.32 -8.79 11.66
C TYR A 174 3.51 -9.63 12.10
N VAL A 175 3.28 -10.51 13.04
CA VAL A 175 4.22 -11.58 13.34
C VAL A 175 4.11 -12.59 12.21
N VAL A 176 5.19 -12.80 11.48
CA VAL A 176 5.25 -13.82 10.44
C VAL A 176 5.20 -15.19 11.12
N ILE A 177 4.00 -15.73 11.30
CA ILE A 177 3.75 -17.01 12.00
C ILE A 177 4.20 -18.20 11.14
N MET A 178 4.22 -18.03 9.81
CA MET A 178 4.48 -19.11 8.86
C MET A 178 5.83 -19.81 9.05
N PRO A 179 6.97 -19.13 9.27
CA PRO A 179 8.24 -19.81 9.59
C PRO A 179 8.18 -20.64 10.86
N ILE A 180 7.44 -20.20 11.87
CA ILE A 180 7.29 -20.91 13.14
C ILE A 180 6.49 -22.20 12.94
N ILE A 181 5.37 -22.13 12.20
CA ILE A 181 4.56 -23.28 11.85
C ILE A 181 5.37 -24.28 11.01
N LEU A 182 6.14 -23.80 10.03
CA LEU A 182 7.00 -24.64 9.21
C LEU A 182 8.09 -25.32 10.03
N ALA A 183 8.75 -24.60 10.93
CA ALA A 183 9.77 -25.16 11.82
C ALA A 183 9.17 -26.23 12.73
N LEU A 184 7.98 -26.00 13.27
CA LEU A 184 7.25 -26.95 14.10
C LEU A 184 6.90 -28.22 13.31
N LEU A 185 6.33 -28.09 12.12
CA LEU A 185 5.96 -29.22 11.27
C LEU A 185 7.19 -30.02 10.82
N MET A 186 8.29 -29.35 10.51
CA MET A 186 9.53 -30.02 10.13
C MET A 186 10.20 -30.73 11.33
N SER A 187 10.06 -30.22 12.55
CA SER A 187 10.56 -30.86 13.75
C SER A 187 9.88 -32.22 14.02
N PHE A 188 8.61 -32.39 13.61
CA PHE A 188 7.95 -33.71 13.66
C PHE A 188 8.59 -34.74 12.71
N GLY A 189 9.45 -34.33 11.77
CA GLY A 189 10.31 -35.24 11.03
C GLY A 189 11.20 -36.11 11.96
N ILE A 190 11.61 -35.57 13.09
CA ILE A 190 12.40 -36.30 14.14
C ILE A 190 11.56 -37.44 14.71
N VAL A 191 10.25 -37.21 14.92
CA VAL A 191 9.29 -38.22 15.42
C VAL A 191 9.21 -39.43 14.49
N ARG A 192 9.35 -39.21 13.17
CA ARG A 192 9.42 -40.29 12.18
C ARG A 192 10.64 -41.19 12.42
N PHE A 193 11.79 -40.62 12.69
CA PHE A 193 13.00 -41.40 12.97
C PHE A 193 12.89 -42.19 14.28
N ILE A 194 12.28 -41.60 15.33
CA ILE A 194 11.98 -42.29 16.59
C ILE A 194 11.00 -43.44 16.30
N GLY A 195 9.94 -43.23 15.52
CA GLY A 195 9.00 -44.28 15.13
C GLY A 195 9.66 -45.42 14.39
N MET A 196 10.62 -45.13 13.52
CA MET A 196 11.38 -46.13 12.79
C MET A 196 12.32 -46.93 13.72
N GLY A 197 13.01 -46.22 14.63
CA GLY A 197 13.92 -46.87 15.59
C GLY A 197 13.21 -47.74 16.64
N THR A 198 11.99 -47.36 17.03
CA THR A 198 11.18 -48.07 18.03
C THR A 198 10.21 -49.09 17.43
N GLY A 199 10.14 -49.18 16.08
CA GLY A 199 9.20 -50.04 15.39
C GLY A 199 7.73 -49.60 15.50
N ASN A 200 7.48 -48.35 15.97
CA ASN A 200 6.14 -47.82 16.15
C ASN A 200 5.61 -47.22 14.86
N LYS A 201 4.73 -47.97 14.13
CA LYS A 201 4.15 -47.59 12.87
C LYS A 201 3.34 -46.27 12.93
N ALA A 202 2.66 -46.01 14.07
CA ALA A 202 1.85 -44.80 14.22
C ALA A 202 2.73 -43.53 14.25
N LEU A 203 3.82 -43.54 15.02
CA LEU A 203 4.80 -42.44 15.08
C LEU A 203 5.48 -42.22 13.72
N TYR A 204 5.81 -43.29 13.01
CA TYR A 204 6.42 -43.23 11.69
C TYR A 204 5.50 -42.55 10.66
N ILE A 205 4.22 -42.96 10.63
CA ILE A 205 3.22 -42.39 9.72
C ILE A 205 2.96 -40.92 10.07
N PHE A 206 2.74 -40.61 11.35
CA PHE A 206 2.48 -39.25 11.82
C PHE A 206 3.63 -38.28 11.48
N GLY A 207 4.86 -38.65 11.75
CA GLY A 207 6.04 -37.85 11.43
C GLY A 207 6.21 -37.66 9.89
N GLY A 208 5.88 -38.68 9.11
CA GLY A 208 5.91 -38.62 7.65
C GLY A 208 4.89 -37.65 7.09
N VAL A 209 3.63 -37.73 7.53
CA VAL A 209 2.55 -36.84 7.11
C VAL A 209 2.87 -35.39 7.47
N SER A 210 3.33 -35.14 8.70
CA SER A 210 3.70 -33.80 9.15
C SER A 210 4.81 -33.19 8.31
N LEU A 211 5.83 -33.97 7.94
CA LEU A 211 6.94 -33.50 7.11
C LEU A 211 6.49 -33.16 5.69
N VAL A 212 5.64 -34.00 5.07
CA VAL A 212 5.07 -33.73 3.73
C VAL A 212 4.20 -32.48 3.77
N THR A 213 3.36 -32.32 4.80
CA THR A 213 2.52 -31.12 4.97
C THR A 213 3.38 -29.87 5.11
N GLY A 214 4.47 -29.91 5.89
CA GLY A 214 5.41 -28.80 6.03
C GLY A 214 6.08 -28.42 4.72
N MET A 215 6.51 -29.40 3.92
CA MET A 215 7.10 -29.17 2.59
C MET A 215 6.08 -28.56 1.62
N THR A 216 4.84 -29.06 1.61
CA THR A 216 3.76 -28.54 0.75
C THR A 216 3.44 -27.09 1.11
N LEU A 217 3.30 -26.76 2.41
CA LEU A 217 3.07 -25.39 2.86
C LEU A 217 4.22 -24.45 2.51
N LYS A 218 5.47 -24.92 2.61
CA LYS A 218 6.65 -24.16 2.17
C LYS A 218 6.56 -23.84 0.67
N GLN A 219 6.20 -24.82 -0.13
CA GLN A 219 6.09 -24.68 -1.59
C GLN A 219 4.95 -23.73 -1.98
N LEU A 220 3.77 -23.84 -1.32
CA LEU A 220 2.65 -22.92 -1.50
C LEU A 220 3.01 -21.48 -1.09
N GLY A 221 3.77 -21.30 -0.02
CA GLY A 221 4.26 -19.99 0.43
C GLY A 221 5.28 -19.33 -0.51
N SER A 222 5.92 -20.11 -1.41
CA SER A 222 6.86 -19.59 -2.41
C SER A 222 6.19 -19.10 -3.71
N ILE A 223 4.90 -19.38 -3.90
CA ILE A 223 4.13 -18.96 -5.09
C ILE A 223 3.94 -17.45 -5.02
N LYS A 224 4.33 -16.72 -6.09
CA LYS A 224 4.12 -15.27 -6.21
C LYS A 224 2.62 -14.94 -6.03
N GLY A 225 2.29 -14.10 -5.05
CA GLY A 225 0.91 -13.74 -4.70
C GLY A 225 0.37 -14.43 -3.43
N ALA A 226 0.88 -15.59 -3.02
CA ALA A 226 0.48 -16.22 -1.75
C ALA A 226 0.92 -15.40 -0.54
N ARG A 227 2.07 -14.72 -0.62
CA ARG A 227 2.57 -13.82 0.42
C ARG A 227 1.59 -12.69 0.78
N LYS A 228 0.92 -12.12 -0.22
CA LYS A 228 -0.06 -11.02 -0.03
C LYS A 228 -1.36 -11.47 0.65
N ARG A 229 -1.73 -12.75 0.51
CA ARG A 229 -2.93 -13.33 1.15
C ARG A 229 -2.69 -13.84 2.56
N LEU A 230 -1.43 -14.11 2.91
CA LEU A 230 -1.03 -14.64 4.23
C LEU A 230 -0.47 -13.56 5.18
N GLY A 231 -0.65 -12.27 4.87
CA GLY A 231 -0.29 -11.16 5.76
C GLY A 231 1.20 -10.79 5.76
N GLN A 232 1.87 -10.97 4.64
CA GLN A 232 3.22 -10.40 4.40
C GLN A 232 3.13 -9.13 3.56
#